data_d5f7e67017b52c18892da7694786bc2b
#
_entry.id   d5f7e67017b52c18892da7694786bc2b
#
_cell.length_a   1.000
_cell.length_b   1.000
_cell.length_c   1.000
_cell.angle_alpha   90.00
_cell.angle_beta   90.00
_cell.angle_gamma   90.00
#
_symmetry.space_group_name_H-M   'P 1'
#
loop_
_entity.id
_entity.type
_entity.pdbx_description
1 polymer ?
#
loop_
_entity_poly.entity_id
_entity_poly.type
_entity_poly.pdbx_seq_one_letter_code
_entity_poly.pdbx_strand_id
1 'polypeptide(L)'
;MNDYIQNSHRDAYDKDFLETFVRDGRTLVDVLHGNKKISLGRGTGSGFYNKDVSRWVIGYILGVEWEDVTVTYTNHKYPDLPPYQGTYLSATEDASAFESMLAQVGDRIVSYESRRYKTQRLVAFSNWPTTDPFLYPEDITTFFMKCAQVDVEHIRTEDAFLAGQFASYHVYPYYPDYLNYILNPAAMDRTPIWDGKAVISRAETGPGTPIGSVLRLSLIHI
;
A
#
# COMPACT_ATOMS: atom_id res chain seq x y z
N MET A 1 12.55 -0.07 4.80
CA MET A 1 11.37 0.73 5.22
C MET A 1 10.72 0.15 6.48
N ASN A 2 10.39 -1.14 6.56
CA ASN A 2 9.88 -1.75 7.81
C ASN A 2 10.80 -1.53 9.01
N ASP A 3 12.10 -1.70 8.86
CA ASP A 3 13.06 -1.43 9.94
C ASP A 3 13.01 0.03 10.42
N TYR A 4 12.76 0.95 9.51
CA TYR A 4 12.62 2.37 9.83
C TYR A 4 11.38 2.64 10.69
N ILE A 5 10.24 2.07 10.32
CA ILE A 5 9.00 2.29 11.05
C ILE A 5 9.01 1.57 12.40
N GLN A 6 9.68 0.42 12.52
CA GLN A 6 9.92 -0.23 13.80
C GLN A 6 10.79 0.63 14.73
N ASN A 7 11.82 1.29 14.19
CA ASN A 7 12.66 2.21 14.94
C ASN A 7 11.93 3.49 15.38
N SER A 8 10.91 3.92 14.63
CA SER A 8 10.01 5.02 15.01
C SER A 8 8.90 4.59 15.98
N HIS A 9 9.04 3.43 16.62
CA HIS A 9 8.01 2.84 17.47
C HIS A 9 6.69 2.59 16.75
N ARG A 10 6.75 2.25 15.45
CA ARG A 10 5.61 1.94 14.58
C ARG A 10 4.70 3.14 14.29
N ASP A 11 5.17 4.33 14.52
CA ASP A 11 4.45 5.56 14.25
C ASP A 11 4.70 6.02 12.80
N ALA A 12 3.71 5.89 11.94
CA ALA A 12 3.83 6.30 10.55
C ALA A 12 3.87 7.84 10.37
N TYR A 13 3.51 8.60 11.39
CA TYR A 13 3.68 10.06 11.44
C TYR A 13 4.96 10.50 12.15
N ASP A 14 5.81 9.55 12.57
CA ASP A 14 7.15 9.94 13.00
C ASP A 14 7.83 10.75 11.90
N LYS A 15 8.37 11.91 12.30
CA LYS A 15 8.88 12.88 11.34
C LYS A 15 10.04 12.30 10.50
N ASP A 16 10.93 11.58 11.12
CA ASP A 16 12.10 11.02 10.42
C ASP A 16 11.69 9.90 9.47
N PHE A 17 10.69 9.09 9.85
CA PHE A 17 10.11 8.09 8.98
C PHE A 17 9.43 8.73 7.77
N LEU A 18 8.50 9.66 8.00
CA LEU A 18 7.72 10.29 6.94
C LEU A 18 8.61 11.05 5.94
N GLU A 19 9.55 11.85 6.43
CA GLU A 19 10.48 12.60 5.57
C GLU A 19 11.43 11.67 4.82
N THR A 20 11.85 10.56 5.43
CA THR A 20 12.65 9.54 4.76
C THR A 20 11.86 8.87 3.65
N PHE A 21 10.63 8.48 3.87
CA PHE A 21 9.79 7.86 2.86
C PHE A 21 9.61 8.78 1.63
N VAL A 22 9.27 10.05 1.88
CA VAL A 22 9.12 11.03 0.79
C VAL A 22 10.46 11.28 0.08
N ARG A 23 11.56 11.40 0.81
CA ARG A 23 12.90 11.60 0.24
C ARG A 23 13.31 10.42 -0.66
N ASP A 24 13.04 9.21 -0.21
CA ASP A 24 13.40 8.01 -0.95
C ASP A 24 12.54 7.88 -2.22
N GLY A 25 11.24 8.19 -2.14
CA GLY A 25 10.38 8.29 -3.31
C GLY A 25 10.87 9.34 -4.33
N ARG A 26 11.22 10.54 -3.87
CA ARG A 26 11.82 11.57 -4.74
C ARG A 26 13.15 11.14 -5.34
N THR A 27 13.94 10.40 -4.57
CA THR A 27 15.20 9.84 -5.06
C THR A 27 14.96 8.85 -6.19
N LEU A 28 13.95 7.98 -6.04
CA LEU A 28 13.55 7.07 -7.11
C LEU A 28 13.12 7.83 -8.37
N VAL A 29 12.31 8.87 -8.23
CA VAL A 29 11.92 9.75 -9.35
C VAL A 29 13.17 10.31 -10.06
N ASP A 30 14.11 10.88 -9.31
CA ASP A 30 15.37 11.41 -9.88
C ASP A 30 16.20 10.34 -10.59
N VAL A 31 16.25 9.12 -10.04
CA VAL A 31 16.94 7.97 -10.67
C VAL A 31 16.33 7.64 -12.02
N LEU A 32 15.00 7.56 -12.09
CA LEU A 32 14.29 7.22 -13.33
C LEU A 32 14.47 8.27 -14.41
N HIS A 33 14.54 9.54 -14.02
CA HIS A 33 14.83 10.66 -14.92
C HIS A 33 16.34 10.87 -15.22
N GLY A 34 17.19 9.94 -14.78
CA GLY A 34 18.62 10.01 -15.05
C GLY A 34 19.34 11.18 -14.37
N ASN A 35 18.89 11.60 -13.21
CA ASN A 35 19.34 12.83 -12.55
C ASN A 35 19.76 12.60 -11.10
N LYS A 36 20.43 11.46 -10.82
CA LYS A 36 20.83 11.13 -9.46
C LYS A 36 22.18 10.44 -9.39
N LYS A 37 22.98 10.86 -8.41
CA LYS A 37 24.13 10.11 -7.93
C LYS A 37 23.81 9.58 -6.55
N ILE A 38 23.99 8.28 -6.36
CA ILE A 38 23.79 7.57 -5.08
C ILE A 38 25.13 6.99 -4.64
N SER A 39 25.48 7.19 -3.37
CA SER A 39 26.69 6.67 -2.76
C SER A 39 26.36 6.08 -1.39
N LEU A 40 26.04 4.81 -1.36
CA LEU A 40 25.64 4.06 -0.16
C LEU A 40 26.66 2.99 0.23
N GLY A 41 27.74 2.83 -0.56
CA GLY A 41 28.76 1.83 -0.34
C GLY A 41 28.72 0.67 -1.34
N ARG A 42 29.68 -0.24 -1.20
CA ARG A 42 29.81 -1.41 -2.10
C ARG A 42 28.68 -2.42 -1.85
N GLY A 43 28.12 -2.97 -2.91
CA GLY A 43 27.05 -3.97 -2.84
C GLY A 43 25.66 -3.39 -2.65
N THR A 44 25.51 -2.08 -2.75
CA THR A 44 24.22 -1.38 -2.67
C THR A 44 23.85 -0.79 -4.04
N GLY A 45 22.70 -0.11 -4.13
CA GLY A 45 22.27 0.63 -5.33
C GLY A 45 23.10 1.89 -5.61
N SER A 46 24.38 1.91 -5.23
CA SER A 46 25.29 3.03 -5.52
C SER A 46 25.60 3.13 -7.00
N GLY A 47 25.58 4.34 -7.54
CA GLY A 47 25.85 4.57 -8.95
C GLY A 47 25.58 6.00 -9.38
N PHE A 48 25.94 6.27 -10.65
CA PHE A 48 25.60 7.51 -11.31
C PHE A 48 24.51 7.22 -12.35
N TYR A 49 23.29 7.53 -11.96
CA TYR A 49 22.09 7.35 -12.77
C TYR A 49 21.93 8.57 -13.67
N ASN A 50 22.48 8.52 -14.87
CA ASN A 50 22.53 9.62 -15.84
C ASN A 50 21.82 9.32 -17.15
N LYS A 51 21.00 8.26 -17.17
CA LYS A 51 20.16 7.89 -18.33
C LYS A 51 18.69 8.03 -17.93
N ASP A 52 17.97 8.81 -18.68
CA ASP A 52 16.53 8.93 -18.52
C ASP A 52 15.84 7.66 -19.07
N VAL A 53 15.28 6.89 -18.16
CA VAL A 53 14.48 5.68 -18.45
C VAL A 53 13.01 5.88 -18.13
N SER A 54 12.63 7.08 -17.73
CA SER A 54 11.29 7.40 -17.26
C SER A 54 10.18 7.08 -18.26
N ARG A 55 10.46 7.17 -19.56
CA ARG A 55 9.51 6.86 -20.63
C ARG A 55 9.06 5.39 -20.69
N TRP A 56 9.80 4.49 -20.03
CA TRP A 56 9.44 3.07 -19.95
C TRP A 56 8.79 2.69 -18.62
N VAL A 57 8.62 3.66 -17.71
CA VAL A 57 8.02 3.45 -16.40
C VAL A 57 6.58 3.89 -16.45
N ILE A 58 5.66 2.98 -16.22
CA ILE A 58 4.22 3.21 -16.28
C ILE A 58 3.73 3.88 -14.98
N GLY A 59 4.23 3.45 -13.83
CA GLY A 59 3.76 3.93 -12.53
C GLY A 59 4.71 3.58 -11.39
N TYR A 60 4.32 4.04 -10.21
CA TYR A 60 5.00 3.76 -8.93
C TYR A 60 4.09 2.94 -8.04
N ILE A 61 4.63 1.94 -7.38
CA ILE A 61 3.99 1.27 -6.25
C ILE A 61 4.69 1.78 -4.99
N LEU A 62 3.97 2.52 -4.17
CA LEU A 62 4.49 3.14 -2.96
C LEU A 62 4.20 2.27 -1.74
N GLY A 63 5.20 2.11 -0.91
CA GLY A 63 5.10 1.35 0.32
C GLY A 63 5.74 -0.04 0.25
N VAL A 64 5.36 -0.85 1.19
CA VAL A 64 5.84 -2.21 1.42
C VAL A 64 4.68 -3.07 1.90
N GLU A 65 4.92 -4.33 2.19
CA GLU A 65 3.99 -5.16 2.97
C GLU A 65 3.94 -4.63 4.40
N TRP A 66 2.91 -3.83 4.70
CA TRP A 66 2.76 -3.18 6.00
C TRP A 66 2.32 -4.18 7.06
N GLU A 67 3.02 -4.20 8.19
CA GLU A 67 2.59 -4.97 9.34
C GLU A 67 1.32 -4.36 9.95
N ASP A 68 0.37 -5.22 10.33
CA ASP A 68 -0.89 -4.84 10.97
C ASP A 68 -0.69 -4.02 12.24
N VAL A 69 0.29 -4.38 13.06
CA VAL A 69 0.64 -3.65 14.30
C VAL A 69 1.08 -2.22 14.04
N THR A 70 1.73 -1.96 12.90
CA THR A 70 2.14 -0.60 12.50
C THR A 70 0.95 0.25 12.12
N VAL A 71 0.05 -0.32 11.33
CA VAL A 71 -1.19 0.35 10.90
C VAL A 71 -2.07 0.62 12.12
N THR A 72 -2.30 -0.40 12.95
CA THR A 72 -3.12 -0.29 14.17
C THR A 72 -2.55 0.74 15.13
N TYR A 73 -1.24 0.70 15.40
CA TYR A 73 -0.61 1.67 16.30
C TYR A 73 -0.82 3.12 15.83
N THR A 74 -0.58 3.37 14.54
CA THR A 74 -0.75 4.69 13.96
C THR A 74 -2.20 5.16 14.06
N ASN A 75 -3.16 4.30 13.71
CA ASN A 75 -4.57 4.63 13.77
C ASN A 75 -5.05 4.93 15.20
N HIS A 76 -4.60 4.13 16.18
CA HIS A 76 -4.93 4.36 17.59
C HIS A 76 -4.27 5.62 18.18
N LYS A 77 -3.08 5.96 17.71
CA LYS A 77 -2.38 7.15 18.19
C LYS A 77 -3.01 8.44 17.67
N TYR A 78 -3.64 8.39 16.51
CA TYR A 78 -4.21 9.57 15.84
C TYR A 78 -5.67 9.34 15.43
N PRO A 79 -6.57 9.02 16.37
CA PRO A 79 -7.96 8.65 16.06
C PRO A 79 -8.78 9.80 15.44
N ASP A 80 -8.45 11.03 15.79
CA ASP A 80 -9.16 12.23 15.35
C ASP A 80 -8.36 13.06 14.33
N LEU A 81 -7.37 12.45 13.69
CA LEU A 81 -6.58 13.15 12.69
C LEU A 81 -7.46 13.48 11.48
N PRO A 82 -7.59 14.75 11.10
CA PRO A 82 -8.36 15.10 9.92
C PRO A 82 -7.73 14.48 8.66
N PRO A 83 -8.56 14.02 7.69
CA PRO A 83 -8.08 13.44 6.47
C PRO A 83 -7.16 14.40 5.70
N TYR A 84 -6.05 13.88 5.20
CA TYR A 84 -5.09 14.66 4.42
C TYR A 84 -5.74 15.22 3.15
N GLN A 85 -5.53 16.51 2.89
CA GLN A 85 -5.98 17.17 1.67
C GLN A 85 -4.75 17.69 0.90
N GLY A 86 -4.52 17.10 -0.27
CA GLY A 86 -3.39 17.42 -1.14
C GLY A 86 -3.79 18.12 -2.43
N THR A 87 -2.82 18.32 -3.31
CA THR A 87 -3.03 18.89 -4.64
C THR A 87 -3.35 17.81 -5.68
N TYR A 88 -2.74 16.65 -5.53
CA TYR A 88 -2.83 15.52 -6.47
C TYR A 88 -3.53 14.31 -5.86
N LEU A 89 -3.32 14.08 -4.57
CA LEU A 89 -3.94 13.00 -3.82
C LEU A 89 -4.44 13.53 -2.48
N SER A 90 -5.63 13.09 -2.10
CA SER A 90 -6.27 13.38 -0.81
C SER A 90 -6.79 12.11 -0.18
N ALA A 91 -6.93 12.09 1.13
CA ALA A 91 -7.66 11.06 1.85
C ALA A 91 -9.16 11.37 1.86
N THR A 92 -10.00 10.34 1.81
CA THR A 92 -11.46 10.47 2.00
C THR A 92 -11.80 10.72 3.47
N GLU A 93 -13.07 11.05 3.75
CA GLU A 93 -13.53 11.26 5.13
C GLU A 93 -13.47 9.97 5.97
N ASP A 94 -13.59 8.81 5.33
CA ASP A 94 -13.53 7.49 5.98
C ASP A 94 -12.09 6.98 6.16
N ALA A 95 -11.09 7.70 5.64
CA ALA A 95 -9.71 7.26 5.69
C ALA A 95 -9.17 7.22 7.12
N SER A 96 -8.48 6.14 7.44
CA SER A 96 -7.71 6.04 8.68
C SER A 96 -6.50 6.99 8.67
N ALA A 97 -5.90 7.20 9.84
CA ALA A 97 -4.68 7.99 9.95
C ALA A 97 -3.54 7.41 9.08
N PHE A 98 -3.43 6.09 9.02
CA PHE A 98 -2.41 5.44 8.20
C PHE A 98 -2.64 5.67 6.70
N GLU A 99 -3.87 5.55 6.22
CA GLU A 99 -4.25 5.84 4.83
C GLU A 99 -4.04 7.32 4.47
N SER A 100 -4.35 8.22 5.39
CA SER A 100 -4.04 9.66 5.28
C SER A 100 -2.53 9.91 5.13
N MET A 101 -1.69 9.17 5.85
CA MET A 101 -0.23 9.24 5.68
C MET A 101 0.20 8.77 4.29
N LEU A 102 -0.38 7.68 3.79
CA LEU A 102 -0.08 7.20 2.44
C LEU A 102 -0.49 8.24 1.37
N ALA A 103 -1.68 8.83 1.50
CA ALA A 103 -2.13 9.92 0.62
C ALA A 103 -1.14 11.09 0.63
N GLN A 104 -0.67 11.50 1.81
CA GLN A 104 0.31 12.57 1.97
C GLN A 104 1.66 12.25 1.29
N VAL A 105 2.15 11.03 1.45
CA VAL A 105 3.40 10.58 0.78
C VAL A 105 3.23 10.59 -0.72
N GLY A 106 2.15 10.01 -1.22
CA GLY A 106 1.84 9.96 -2.65
C GLY A 106 1.75 11.36 -3.26
N ASP A 107 0.97 12.26 -2.65
CA ASP A 107 0.84 13.65 -3.09
C ASP A 107 2.18 14.37 -3.18
N ARG A 108 3.04 14.22 -2.18
CA ARG A 108 4.36 14.85 -2.13
C ARG A 108 5.32 14.31 -3.20
N ILE A 109 5.20 13.03 -3.59
CA ILE A 109 6.01 12.40 -4.65
C ILE A 109 5.50 12.84 -6.01
N VAL A 110 4.19 12.76 -6.27
CA VAL A 110 3.56 13.24 -7.52
C VAL A 110 3.82 14.73 -7.74
N SER A 111 3.65 15.54 -6.69
CA SER A 111 3.96 16.97 -6.71
C SER A 111 5.42 17.25 -7.11
N TYR A 112 6.35 16.46 -6.57
CA TYR A 112 7.75 16.58 -6.90
C TYR A 112 8.02 16.30 -8.39
N GLU A 113 7.53 15.18 -8.92
CA GLU A 113 7.71 14.83 -10.33
C GLU A 113 7.05 15.84 -11.26
N SER A 114 5.78 16.21 -10.96
CA SER A 114 5.04 17.19 -11.75
C SER A 114 5.75 18.54 -11.85
N ARG A 115 6.28 19.02 -10.74
CA ARG A 115 6.96 20.33 -10.70
C ARG A 115 8.34 20.30 -11.35
N ARG A 116 9.11 19.24 -11.09
CA ARG A 116 10.50 19.13 -11.53
C ARG A 116 10.64 18.66 -12.98
N TYR A 117 9.86 17.65 -13.35
CA TYR A 117 9.98 16.95 -14.64
C TYR A 117 8.83 17.21 -15.60
N LYS A 118 7.79 17.92 -15.15
CA LYS A 118 6.59 18.25 -15.95
C LYS A 118 5.87 17.03 -16.50
N THR A 119 5.92 15.94 -15.78
CA THR A 119 5.27 14.67 -16.11
C THR A 119 4.67 14.03 -14.87
N GLN A 120 3.76 13.09 -15.07
CA GLN A 120 3.11 12.33 -14.03
C GLN A 120 3.06 10.86 -14.45
N ARG A 121 3.00 9.95 -13.47
CA ARG A 121 2.81 8.52 -13.67
C ARG A 121 1.74 8.00 -12.73
N LEU A 122 1.16 6.87 -13.11
CA LEU A 122 0.23 6.15 -12.25
C LEU A 122 0.87 5.90 -10.88
N VAL A 123 0.05 5.96 -9.84
CA VAL A 123 0.48 5.62 -8.48
C VAL A 123 -0.40 4.51 -7.92
N ALA A 124 0.20 3.58 -7.22
CA ALA A 124 -0.48 2.61 -6.38
C ALA A 124 0.16 2.57 -5.01
N PHE A 125 -0.57 2.03 -4.05
CA PHE A 125 -0.09 1.78 -2.70
C PHE A 125 -0.10 0.29 -2.44
N SER A 126 0.95 -0.17 -1.77
CA SER A 126 1.13 -1.56 -1.39
C SER A 126 0.44 -1.86 -0.06
N ASN A 127 0.06 -3.10 0.13
CA ASN A 127 -0.43 -3.64 1.40
C ASN A 127 0.11 -5.06 1.63
N TRP A 128 -0.35 -5.72 2.70
CA TRP A 128 -0.05 -7.12 3.00
C TRP A 128 -1.34 -7.88 3.33
N PRO A 129 -1.39 -9.23 3.25
CA PRO A 129 -2.62 -9.98 3.58
C PRO A 129 -3.20 -9.71 4.97
N THR A 130 -2.35 -9.36 5.96
CA THR A 130 -2.82 -8.98 7.31
C THR A 130 -3.40 -7.56 7.37
N THR A 131 -3.22 -6.76 6.32
CA THR A 131 -3.73 -5.39 6.19
C THR A 131 -4.56 -5.21 4.92
N ASP A 132 -5.19 -6.27 4.41
CA ASP A 132 -6.10 -6.15 3.29
C ASP A 132 -7.37 -5.34 3.68
N PRO A 133 -8.11 -4.81 2.69
CA PRO A 133 -9.22 -3.90 2.96
C PRO A 133 -10.49 -4.58 3.49
N PHE A 134 -10.45 -5.88 3.79
CA PHE A 134 -11.65 -6.61 4.16
C PHE A 134 -11.87 -6.67 5.67
N LEU A 135 -13.14 -6.60 6.05
CA LEU A 135 -13.58 -6.87 7.41
C LEU A 135 -13.78 -8.37 7.59
N TYR A 136 -13.21 -8.87 8.67
CA TYR A 136 -13.30 -10.27 9.06
C TYR A 136 -13.99 -10.39 10.43
N PRO A 137 -14.65 -11.51 10.71
CA PRO A 137 -15.12 -11.84 12.04
C PRO A 137 -13.98 -11.89 13.06
N GLU A 138 -14.31 -11.64 14.32
CA GLU A 138 -13.33 -11.47 15.41
C GLU A 138 -12.39 -12.66 15.58
N ASP A 139 -12.91 -13.88 15.48
CA ASP A 139 -12.09 -15.10 15.60
C ASP A 139 -11.06 -15.20 14.49
N ILE A 140 -11.40 -14.79 13.26
CA ILE A 140 -10.48 -14.72 12.14
C ILE A 140 -9.48 -13.60 12.32
N THR A 141 -9.95 -12.42 12.69
CA THR A 141 -9.12 -11.25 12.97
C THR A 141 -8.04 -11.59 13.99
N THR A 142 -8.43 -12.24 15.09
CA THR A 142 -7.50 -12.66 16.14
C THR A 142 -6.53 -13.72 15.66
N PHE A 143 -7.04 -14.77 14.99
CA PHE A 143 -6.20 -15.91 14.60
C PHE A 143 -5.17 -15.54 13.52
N PHE A 144 -5.56 -14.71 12.56
CA PHE A 144 -4.71 -14.31 11.43
C PHE A 144 -4.09 -12.93 11.58
N MET A 145 -4.17 -12.33 12.74
CA MET A 145 -3.62 -11.00 13.01
C MET A 145 -4.12 -9.93 12.04
N LYS A 146 -5.40 -10.02 11.66
CA LYS A 146 -6.02 -9.06 10.74
C LYS A 146 -6.71 -7.95 11.53
N CYS A 147 -5.94 -7.26 12.34
CA CYS A 147 -6.43 -6.21 13.24
C CYS A 147 -6.39 -4.82 12.62
N ALA A 148 -5.96 -4.71 11.37
CA ALA A 148 -5.89 -3.45 10.64
C ALA A 148 -6.28 -3.62 9.18
N GLN A 149 -6.65 -2.52 8.55
CA GLN A 149 -7.00 -2.44 7.14
C GLN A 149 -6.23 -1.31 6.48
N VAL A 150 -5.88 -1.50 5.23
CA VAL A 150 -5.39 -0.46 4.33
C VAL A 150 -6.21 -0.56 3.06
N ASP A 151 -7.17 0.35 2.91
CA ASP A 151 -8.02 0.44 1.73
C ASP A 151 -7.55 1.60 0.86
N VAL A 152 -7.05 1.27 -0.32
CA VAL A 152 -6.59 2.30 -1.27
C VAL A 152 -7.74 3.10 -1.87
N GLU A 153 -9.00 2.66 -1.75
CA GLU A 153 -10.19 3.43 -2.15
C GLU A 153 -10.42 4.63 -1.22
N HIS A 154 -9.83 4.63 -0.02
CA HIS A 154 -9.80 5.78 0.87
C HIS A 154 -8.78 6.86 0.45
N ILE A 155 -8.04 6.64 -0.63
CA ILE A 155 -7.14 7.62 -1.24
C ILE A 155 -7.69 7.99 -2.60
N ARG A 156 -8.11 9.24 -2.76
CA ARG A 156 -8.68 9.74 -4.02
C ARG A 156 -7.68 10.59 -4.80
N THR A 157 -7.84 10.60 -6.11
CA THR A 157 -7.13 11.51 -7.00
C THR A 157 -7.85 12.84 -7.09
N GLU A 158 -7.09 13.93 -7.11
CA GLU A 158 -7.59 15.27 -7.38
C GLU A 158 -7.43 15.62 -8.87
N ASP A 159 -8.15 16.64 -9.33
CA ASP A 159 -8.17 17.06 -10.76
C ASP A 159 -6.79 17.35 -11.35
N ALA A 160 -5.84 17.78 -10.52
CA ALA A 160 -4.47 18.01 -10.94
C ALA A 160 -3.66 16.73 -11.23
N PHE A 161 -4.15 15.57 -10.80
CA PHE A 161 -3.49 14.29 -11.00
C PHE A 161 -4.03 13.56 -12.24
N LEU A 162 -3.51 13.93 -13.40
CA LEU A 162 -3.99 13.43 -14.68
C LEU A 162 -3.63 11.98 -14.97
N ALA A 163 -2.55 11.46 -14.39
CA ALA A 163 -2.13 10.08 -14.60
C ALA A 163 -3.02 9.07 -13.86
N GLY A 164 -3.51 9.42 -12.67
CA GLY A 164 -4.43 8.59 -11.90
C GLY A 164 -3.77 7.53 -11.03
N GLN A 165 -4.61 6.73 -10.40
CA GLN A 165 -4.25 5.69 -9.42
C GLN A 165 -4.70 4.31 -9.92
N PHE A 166 -3.99 3.28 -9.50
CA PHE A 166 -4.40 1.88 -9.69
C PHE A 166 -4.25 1.09 -8.39
N ALA A 167 -4.99 -0.01 -8.27
CA ALA A 167 -4.88 -0.89 -7.10
C ALA A 167 -3.71 -1.86 -7.26
N SER A 168 -2.93 -2.04 -6.20
CA SER A 168 -1.82 -2.99 -6.14
C SER A 168 -1.83 -3.71 -4.81
N TYR A 169 -2.74 -4.68 -4.68
CA TYR A 169 -2.85 -5.48 -3.48
C TYR A 169 -1.98 -6.74 -3.56
N HIS A 170 -1.31 -7.06 -2.47
CA HIS A 170 -0.64 -8.33 -2.29
C HIS A 170 -1.66 -9.37 -1.85
N VAL A 171 -1.94 -10.33 -2.69
CA VAL A 171 -2.93 -11.38 -2.45
C VAL A 171 -2.23 -12.73 -2.40
N TYR A 172 -2.25 -13.33 -1.22
CA TYR A 172 -1.69 -14.67 -0.98
C TYR A 172 -2.84 -15.61 -0.58
N PRO A 173 -3.43 -16.37 -1.52
CA PRO A 173 -4.57 -17.24 -1.22
C PRO A 173 -4.27 -18.30 -0.15
N TYR A 174 -2.98 -18.59 0.05
CA TYR A 174 -2.50 -19.59 1.00
C TYR A 174 -2.03 -19.01 2.33
N TYR A 175 -1.88 -17.71 2.43
CA TYR A 175 -1.38 -17.05 3.61
C TYR A 175 -2.51 -16.32 4.36
N PRO A 176 -2.52 -16.38 5.67
CA PRO A 176 -1.77 -17.25 6.58
C PRO A 176 -2.49 -18.61 6.80
N ASP A 177 -2.20 -19.59 5.98
CA ASP A 177 -2.80 -20.94 6.02
C ASP A 177 -4.30 -21.04 5.70
N TYR A 178 -4.87 -20.05 5.02
CA TYR A 178 -6.28 -20.08 4.60
C TYR A 178 -6.67 -21.37 3.90
N LEU A 179 -5.81 -21.91 3.05
CA LEU A 179 -6.09 -23.12 2.30
C LEU A 179 -6.26 -24.34 3.21
N ASN A 180 -5.47 -24.45 4.29
CA ASN A 180 -5.60 -25.53 5.26
C ASN A 180 -6.97 -25.51 5.93
N TYR A 181 -7.49 -24.32 6.23
CA TYR A 181 -8.82 -24.17 6.80
C TYR A 181 -9.94 -24.42 5.80
N ILE A 182 -9.75 -23.99 4.57
CA ILE A 182 -10.71 -24.25 3.46
C ILE A 182 -10.81 -25.75 3.20
N LEU A 183 -9.68 -26.47 3.18
CA LEU A 183 -9.62 -27.90 2.88
C LEU A 183 -9.93 -28.78 4.10
N ASN A 184 -9.81 -28.27 5.29
CA ASN A 184 -10.10 -28.99 6.53
C ASN A 184 -10.92 -28.15 7.51
N PRO A 185 -12.20 -27.93 7.23
CA PRO A 185 -13.08 -27.13 8.08
C PRO A 185 -13.18 -27.63 9.52
N ALA A 186 -13.00 -28.95 9.74
CA ALA A 186 -13.02 -29.55 11.07
C ALA A 186 -11.84 -29.09 11.96
N ALA A 187 -10.76 -28.59 11.38
CA ALA A 187 -9.62 -28.06 12.12
C ALA A 187 -9.96 -26.74 12.82
N MET A 188 -11.01 -26.05 12.40
CA MET A 188 -11.44 -24.78 12.99
C MET A 188 -12.68 -24.87 13.88
N ASP A 189 -13.30 -26.00 14.06
CA ASP A 189 -14.50 -26.21 14.91
C ASP A 189 -15.65 -25.18 14.67
N ARG A 190 -15.63 -24.40 13.59
CA ARG A 190 -16.61 -23.35 13.31
C ARG A 190 -16.76 -22.99 11.84
N THR A 191 -17.61 -23.69 11.23
CA THR A 191 -17.83 -23.67 9.80
C THR A 191 -18.59 -22.48 9.18
N PRO A 192 -19.46 -21.73 9.81
CA PRO A 192 -20.29 -20.76 9.08
C PRO A 192 -19.51 -19.57 8.51
N ILE A 193 -18.33 -19.29 9.02
CA ILE A 193 -17.51 -18.13 8.64
C ILE A 193 -16.53 -18.51 7.55
N TRP A 194 -16.22 -19.80 7.43
CA TRP A 194 -15.24 -20.40 6.54
C TRP A 194 -15.85 -21.42 5.59
N ASP A 195 -16.97 -21.12 5.08
CA ASP A 195 -17.28 -21.83 3.86
C ASP A 195 -16.29 -21.32 2.81
N GLY A 196 -15.18 -21.92 2.62
CA GLY A 196 -14.13 -21.47 1.69
C GLY A 196 -14.61 -20.84 0.38
N LYS A 197 -15.90 -20.96 0.09
CA LYS A 197 -16.59 -20.23 -0.94
C LYS A 197 -16.60 -18.73 -0.70
N ALA A 198 -16.62 -18.22 0.52
CA ALA A 198 -16.66 -16.77 0.76
C ALA A 198 -15.35 -16.08 0.38
N VAL A 199 -14.22 -16.72 0.63
CA VAL A 199 -12.91 -16.18 0.23
C VAL A 199 -12.63 -16.43 -1.24
N ILE A 200 -12.89 -17.65 -1.72
CA ILE A 200 -12.69 -18.02 -3.13
C ILE A 200 -13.72 -17.37 -4.03
N SER A 201 -15.00 -17.29 -3.62
CA SER A 201 -16.04 -16.68 -4.44
C SER A 201 -15.90 -15.16 -4.54
N ARG A 202 -15.36 -14.49 -3.54
CA ARG A 202 -14.98 -13.08 -3.68
C ARG A 202 -13.83 -12.91 -4.66
N ALA A 203 -12.92 -13.86 -4.74
CA ALA A 203 -11.88 -13.89 -5.75
C ALA A 203 -12.42 -14.20 -7.15
N GLU A 204 -13.51 -14.96 -7.26
CA GLU A 204 -14.10 -15.40 -8.51
C GLU A 204 -15.28 -14.55 -8.98
N THR A 205 -15.99 -13.89 -8.09
CA THR A 205 -17.17 -13.09 -8.43
C THR A 205 -16.82 -11.71 -8.96
N GLY A 206 -16.55 -11.66 -10.18
CA GLY A 206 -16.83 -10.59 -11.12
C GLY A 206 -16.48 -9.13 -10.80
N PRO A 207 -16.61 -8.23 -11.79
CA PRO A 207 -16.34 -6.81 -11.62
C PRO A 207 -17.35 -6.21 -10.63
N GLY A 208 -16.83 -5.64 -9.56
CA GLY A 208 -17.63 -4.98 -8.52
C GLY A 208 -17.33 -5.42 -7.10
N THR A 209 -16.54 -6.48 -6.91
CA THR A 209 -15.94 -6.77 -5.61
C THR A 209 -14.46 -6.40 -5.67
N PRO A 210 -13.93 -5.68 -4.67
CA PRO A 210 -12.53 -5.29 -4.63
C PRO A 210 -11.56 -6.46 -4.88
N ILE A 211 -11.84 -7.65 -4.34
CA ILE A 211 -11.00 -8.85 -4.56
C ILE A 211 -11.03 -9.33 -6.03
N GLY A 212 -12.15 -9.30 -6.69
CA GLY A 212 -12.24 -9.72 -8.09
C GLY A 212 -11.40 -8.83 -9.02
N SER A 213 -11.38 -7.52 -8.76
CA SER A 213 -10.54 -6.59 -9.50
C SER A 213 -9.06 -6.73 -9.14
N VAL A 214 -8.74 -6.99 -7.88
CA VAL A 214 -7.37 -7.19 -7.38
C VAL A 214 -6.74 -8.47 -7.93
N LEU A 215 -7.45 -9.59 -7.92
CA LEU A 215 -6.92 -10.84 -8.50
C LEU A 215 -6.69 -10.73 -10.01
N ARG A 216 -7.52 -9.98 -10.73
CA ARG A 216 -7.27 -9.71 -12.14
C ARG A 216 -6.02 -8.88 -12.37
N LEU A 217 -5.75 -7.90 -11.50
CA LEU A 217 -4.54 -7.08 -11.56
C LEU A 217 -3.29 -7.86 -11.12
N SER A 218 -3.40 -8.70 -10.09
CA SER A 218 -2.28 -9.55 -9.65
C SER A 218 -1.88 -10.61 -10.68
N LEU A 219 -2.83 -11.15 -11.45
CA LEU A 219 -2.54 -12.06 -12.56
C LEU A 219 -1.85 -11.39 -13.75
N ILE A 220 -1.91 -10.06 -13.85
CA ILE A 220 -1.19 -9.29 -14.87
C ILE A 220 0.29 -9.04 -14.45
N HIS A 221 0.60 -9.21 -13.16
CA HIS A 221 1.95 -9.02 -12.62
C HIS A 221 2.78 -10.33 -12.51
N ILE A 222 2.22 -11.46 -12.89
CA ILE A 222 2.95 -12.73 -13.06
C ILE A 222 3.33 -12.91 -14.52
#